data_8c4b9088937b1e3d4fbf3721464e7093
#
_entry.id   8c4b9088937b1e3d4fbf3721464e7093
#
_cell.length_a   1.000
_cell.length_b   1.000
_cell.length_c   1.000
_cell.angle_alpha   90.00
_cell.angle_beta   90.00
_cell.angle_gamma   90.00
#
_symmetry.space_group_name_H-M   'P 1'
#
loop_
_entity.id
_entity.type
_entity.pdbx_description
1 polymer ?
#
loop_
_entity_poly.entity_id
_entity_poly.type
_entity_poly.pdbx_seq_one_letter_code
_entity_poly.pdbx_strand_id
1 'polypeptide(L)'
;QFSMANPPTTILTVLALGLLALLCAVGPAAAQNCGCQPNLCCSKFGFCGLGDPYCGDGCRSGPCYSGGGSGGGDVASIVTDAFFNGITSQAGAGCEGSNFYSRNAFLNAVGSYPGFAQGGSSDDSKREIAAFFAHATHETGHFCYISEINKDNVYCDPSFTQWPCAAGQKYYGRGPLQISWNYNYGPAGQSIGFDGLGNPDAVAQDPVIAFKAALWFWMNNVHNVMPQGFGATIRAINGALECNGNNPAQMNDRVALYQQFCQQLGVDPGSNLTC
;
A
#
# COMPACT_ATOMS: atom_id res chain seq x y z
N GLN A 1 -12.87 51.46 67.26
CA GLN A 1 -11.90 50.38 67.61
C GLN A 1 -12.31 49.12 66.88
N PHE A 2 -11.68 48.84 65.76
CA PHE A 2 -11.85 47.56 65.08
C PHE A 2 -10.45 46.93 64.92
N SER A 3 -10.31 45.80 65.56
CA SER A 3 -9.13 44.90 65.53
C SER A 3 -9.01 44.21 64.18
N MET A 4 -7.89 44.35 63.51
CA MET A 4 -7.61 43.58 62.32
C MET A 4 -7.01 42.22 62.74
N ALA A 5 -7.74 41.13 62.38
CA ALA A 5 -7.26 39.78 62.57
C ALA A 5 -6.45 39.35 61.33
N ASN A 6 -5.24 38.88 61.56
CA ASN A 6 -4.37 38.30 60.55
C ASN A 6 -4.98 36.98 60.01
N PRO A 7 -4.90 36.71 58.70
CA PRO A 7 -5.31 35.39 58.14
C PRO A 7 -4.29 34.30 58.51
N PRO A 8 -4.74 33.07 58.73
CA PRO A 8 -3.88 32.00 59.23
C PRO A 8 -2.91 31.48 58.16
N THR A 9 -1.70 31.24 58.58
CA THR A 9 -0.54 30.74 57.84
C THR A 9 -0.73 29.34 57.21
N THR A 10 -1.87 28.73 57.38
CA THR A 10 -2.18 27.37 56.92
C THR A 10 -2.54 27.23 55.44
N ILE A 11 -2.90 28.31 54.73
CA ILE A 11 -3.28 28.26 53.30
C ILE A 11 -2.07 28.17 52.38
N LEU A 12 -0.92 28.74 52.76
CA LEU A 12 0.31 28.73 51.95
C LEU A 12 1.00 27.35 51.90
N THR A 13 0.88 26.55 52.99
CA THR A 13 1.48 25.21 53.04
C THR A 13 0.74 24.17 52.22
N VAL A 14 -0.58 24.28 52.06
CA VAL A 14 -1.37 23.36 51.24
C VAL A 14 -1.14 23.60 49.73
N LEU A 15 -0.93 24.85 49.33
CA LEU A 15 -0.62 25.18 47.92
C LEU A 15 0.81 24.77 47.51
N ALA A 16 1.77 24.83 48.43
CA ALA A 16 3.15 24.38 48.18
C ALA A 16 3.24 22.84 48.02
N LEU A 17 2.48 22.08 48.80
CA LEU A 17 2.40 20.61 48.73
C LEU A 17 1.64 20.15 47.47
N GLY A 18 0.63 20.90 47.03
CA GLY A 18 -0.10 20.64 45.80
C GLY A 18 0.75 20.83 44.53
N LEU A 19 1.63 21.84 44.51
CA LEU A 19 2.53 22.06 43.37
C LEU A 19 3.69 21.07 43.33
N LEU A 20 4.18 20.56 44.48
CA LEU A 20 5.21 19.52 44.49
C LEU A 20 4.67 18.15 44.06
N ALA A 21 3.39 17.86 44.32
CA ALA A 21 2.78 16.62 43.87
C ALA A 21 2.52 16.59 42.34
N LEU A 22 2.35 17.75 41.69
CA LEU A 22 2.19 17.83 40.23
C LEU A 22 3.52 17.71 39.46
N LEU A 23 4.66 17.95 40.10
CA LEU A 23 5.99 17.84 39.48
C LEU A 23 6.58 16.42 39.55
N CYS A 24 6.03 15.53 40.36
CA CYS A 24 6.47 14.13 40.44
C CYS A 24 5.68 13.15 39.56
N ALA A 25 4.71 13.62 38.75
CA ALA A 25 3.92 12.78 37.87
C ALA A 25 4.44 12.71 36.41
N VAL A 26 5.63 13.27 36.12
CA VAL A 26 6.36 12.98 34.88
C VAL A 26 7.39 11.91 35.22
N GLY A 27 6.89 10.72 35.55
CA GLY A 27 7.68 9.50 35.45
C GLY A 27 8.09 9.30 33.99
N PRO A 28 9.23 8.65 33.71
CA PRO A 28 9.57 8.30 32.34
C PRO A 28 8.36 7.59 31.76
N ALA A 29 7.88 8.04 30.58
CA ALA A 29 6.79 7.41 29.89
C ALA A 29 7.13 5.91 29.79
N ALA A 30 6.44 5.10 30.56
CA ALA A 30 6.64 3.66 30.51
C ALA A 30 6.42 3.27 29.07
N ALA A 31 7.44 2.67 28.46
CA ALA A 31 7.34 2.15 27.11
C ALA A 31 6.05 1.32 27.06
N GLN A 32 5.06 1.78 26.28
CA GLN A 32 3.81 1.05 26.14
C GLN A 32 4.17 -0.30 25.55
N ASN A 33 3.99 -1.35 26.33
CA ASN A 33 4.06 -2.71 25.82
C ASN A 33 2.85 -2.88 24.91
N CYS A 34 3.08 -2.63 23.66
CA CYS A 34 2.18 -2.67 22.54
C CYS A 34 0.83 -3.38 22.73
N GLY A 35 -0.20 -2.59 22.95
CA GLY A 35 -1.59 -2.88 22.70
C GLY A 35 -2.09 -1.84 21.71
N CYS A 36 -1.41 -1.72 20.56
CA CYS A 36 -1.75 -0.72 19.53
C CYS A 36 -3.10 -1.02 18.91
N GLN A 37 -3.77 0.03 18.43
CA GLN A 37 -4.94 -0.15 17.58
C GLN A 37 -4.57 -0.95 16.32
N PRO A 38 -5.52 -1.69 15.70
CA PRO A 38 -5.23 -2.62 14.61
C PRO A 38 -4.51 -2.03 13.39
N ASN A 39 -4.62 -0.72 13.18
CA ASN A 39 -3.98 0.02 12.10
C ASN A 39 -2.62 0.64 12.44
N LEU A 40 -2.13 0.46 13.68
CA LEU A 40 -0.85 0.99 14.13
C LEU A 40 0.17 -0.12 14.37
N CYS A 41 1.43 0.17 14.03
CA CYS A 41 2.56 -0.69 14.30
C CYS A 41 3.12 -0.45 15.70
N CYS A 42 3.63 -1.51 16.31
CA CYS A 42 4.43 -1.45 17.52
C CYS A 42 5.91 -1.43 17.15
N SER A 43 6.59 -0.32 17.36
CA SER A 43 8.02 -0.22 17.13
C SER A 43 8.85 -1.13 18.04
N LYS A 44 10.13 -1.34 17.70
CA LYS A 44 11.10 -2.03 18.55
C LYS A 44 11.24 -1.43 19.96
N PHE A 45 10.88 -0.17 20.11
CA PHE A 45 10.91 0.54 21.38
C PHE A 45 9.61 0.44 22.18
N GLY A 46 8.56 -0.23 21.63
CA GLY A 46 7.28 -0.41 22.32
C GLY A 46 6.31 0.77 22.20
N PHE A 47 6.45 1.60 21.16
CA PHE A 47 5.55 2.72 20.86
C PHE A 47 4.69 2.43 19.64
N CYS A 48 3.44 2.87 19.67
CA CYS A 48 2.50 2.76 18.56
C CYS A 48 2.61 3.92 17.60
N GLY A 49 2.60 3.65 16.29
CA GLY A 49 2.63 4.68 15.25
C GLY A 49 2.59 4.11 13.86
N LEU A 50 2.72 4.99 12.87
CA LEU A 50 2.80 4.67 11.44
C LEU A 50 4.18 5.06 10.89
N GLY A 51 4.50 4.53 9.71
CA GLY A 51 5.76 4.84 9.03
C GLY A 51 6.96 4.02 9.53
N ASP A 52 8.10 4.18 8.85
CA ASP A 52 9.33 3.42 9.10
C ASP A 52 9.78 3.37 10.58
N PRO A 53 9.67 4.45 11.40
CA PRO A 53 10.09 4.40 12.79
C PRO A 53 9.31 3.40 13.65
N TYR A 54 8.10 3.03 13.21
CA TYR A 54 7.19 2.14 13.96
C TYR A 54 6.95 0.82 13.27
N CYS A 55 6.81 0.82 11.94
CA CYS A 55 6.44 -0.34 11.14
C CYS A 55 7.66 -1.01 10.47
N GLY A 56 8.81 -0.33 10.44
CA GLY A 56 10.05 -0.81 9.84
C GLY A 56 10.83 -1.79 10.72
N ASP A 57 12.16 -1.71 10.63
CA ASP A 57 13.07 -2.65 11.29
C ASP A 57 12.82 -2.81 12.80
N GLY A 58 12.62 -4.07 13.21
CA GLY A 58 12.34 -4.43 14.59
C GLY A 58 10.90 -4.13 15.06
N CYS A 59 9.97 -3.86 14.16
CA CYS A 59 8.54 -3.79 14.46
C CYS A 59 8.07 -5.09 15.14
N ARG A 60 7.38 -4.97 16.30
CA ARG A 60 7.02 -6.11 17.16
C ARG A 60 5.64 -6.68 16.88
N SER A 61 4.69 -5.85 16.46
CA SER A 61 3.32 -6.26 16.16
C SER A 61 2.56 -5.16 15.41
N GLY A 62 1.41 -5.49 14.84
CA GLY A 62 0.62 -4.61 13.97
C GLY A 62 0.99 -4.79 12.50
N PRO A 63 0.65 -3.85 11.63
CA PRO A 63 0.95 -3.92 10.20
C PRO A 63 2.43 -3.57 9.92
N CYS A 64 3.36 -4.33 10.54
CA CYS A 64 4.79 -4.18 10.32
C CYS A 64 5.15 -4.39 8.84
N TYR A 65 6.09 -3.62 8.33
CA TYR A 65 6.58 -3.77 6.96
C TYR A 65 7.38 -5.06 6.74
N SER A 66 7.93 -5.62 7.83
CA SER A 66 8.63 -6.90 7.82
C SER A 66 7.71 -7.97 8.42
N GLY A 67 7.03 -8.72 7.59
CA GLY A 67 6.41 -9.98 8.02
C GLY A 67 7.50 -10.93 8.49
N GLY A 68 7.60 -11.18 9.79
CA GLY A 68 8.48 -12.20 10.35
C GLY A 68 8.04 -13.59 9.89
N GLY A 69 8.50 -14.02 8.73
CA GLY A 69 8.28 -15.32 8.13
C GLY A 69 9.55 -15.77 7.41
N SER A 70 10.14 -16.84 7.89
CA SER A 70 11.33 -17.48 7.29
C SER A 70 11.00 -17.96 5.88
N GLY A 71 11.63 -17.38 4.86
CA GLY A 71 11.64 -17.94 3.50
C GLY A 71 11.48 -17.00 2.33
N GLY A 72 10.79 -15.86 2.48
CA GLY A 72 10.65 -14.83 1.42
C GLY A 72 11.50 -13.61 1.71
N GLY A 73 11.92 -12.88 0.67
CA GLY A 73 12.65 -11.62 0.82
C GLY A 73 11.80 -10.58 1.56
N ASP A 74 12.43 -9.82 2.46
CA ASP A 74 11.80 -8.66 3.08
C ASP A 74 11.47 -7.63 1.99
N VAL A 75 10.18 -7.43 1.72
CA VAL A 75 9.70 -6.50 0.68
C VAL A 75 10.26 -5.10 0.89
N ALA A 76 10.36 -4.64 2.14
CA ALA A 76 10.89 -3.31 2.44
C ALA A 76 12.38 -3.18 2.13
N SER A 77 13.15 -4.25 2.26
CA SER A 77 14.57 -4.26 1.89
C SER A 77 14.79 -4.33 0.38
N ILE A 78 13.85 -4.92 -0.37
CA ILE A 78 13.91 -5.02 -1.83
C ILE A 78 13.41 -3.74 -2.48
N VAL A 79 12.22 -3.25 -2.06
CA VAL A 79 11.63 -2.01 -2.53
C VAL A 79 12.21 -0.84 -1.74
N THR A 80 13.46 -0.49 -2.01
CA THR A 80 14.15 0.64 -1.39
C THR A 80 13.58 1.98 -1.89
N ASP A 81 13.87 3.09 -1.17
CA ASP A 81 13.54 4.43 -1.65
C ASP A 81 14.17 4.71 -3.02
N ALA A 82 15.40 4.24 -3.25
CA ALA A 82 16.08 4.40 -4.55
C ALA A 82 15.34 3.66 -5.67
N PHE A 83 14.85 2.45 -5.43
CA PHE A 83 14.06 1.70 -6.40
C PHE A 83 12.73 2.40 -6.71
N PHE A 84 11.94 2.72 -5.69
CA PHE A 84 10.63 3.34 -5.86
C PHE A 84 10.73 4.73 -6.50
N ASN A 85 11.62 5.59 -5.99
CA ASN A 85 11.82 6.94 -6.52
C ASN A 85 12.44 6.92 -7.91
N GLY A 86 13.25 5.91 -8.23
CA GLY A 86 13.78 5.71 -9.58
C GLY A 86 12.70 5.48 -10.63
N ILE A 87 11.55 4.91 -10.23
CA ILE A 87 10.37 4.76 -11.11
C ILE A 87 9.60 6.08 -11.18
N THR A 88 9.21 6.64 -10.04
CA THR A 88 8.33 7.81 -9.99
C THR A 88 8.99 9.08 -10.54
N SER A 89 10.33 9.19 -10.48
CA SER A 89 11.07 10.30 -11.05
C SER A 89 11.04 10.35 -12.59
N GLN A 90 10.63 9.27 -13.25
CA GLN A 90 10.46 9.21 -14.71
C GLN A 90 9.09 9.78 -15.15
N ALA A 91 8.17 9.98 -14.21
CA ALA A 91 6.92 10.68 -14.48
C ALA A 91 7.18 12.12 -14.92
N GLY A 92 6.42 12.59 -15.90
CA GLY A 92 6.53 13.96 -16.40
C GLY A 92 6.15 15.01 -15.35
N ALA A 93 6.55 16.25 -15.58
CA ALA A 93 6.14 17.37 -14.74
C ALA A 93 4.61 17.54 -14.76
N GLY A 94 4.01 17.81 -13.61
CA GLY A 94 2.57 18.02 -13.46
C GLY A 94 1.74 16.76 -13.30
N CYS A 95 2.37 15.61 -13.10
CA CYS A 95 1.68 14.35 -12.82
C CYS A 95 0.90 14.40 -11.50
N GLU A 96 -0.37 14.03 -11.53
CA GLU A 96 -1.25 13.99 -10.34
C GLU A 96 -0.76 12.98 -9.29
N GLY A 97 -0.14 11.89 -9.73
CA GLY A 97 0.37 10.82 -8.88
C GLY A 97 1.62 11.19 -8.07
N SER A 98 2.33 12.28 -8.42
CA SER A 98 3.60 12.68 -7.77
C SER A 98 3.48 12.92 -6.26
N ASN A 99 2.30 13.39 -5.78
CA ASN A 99 2.03 13.62 -4.36
C ASN A 99 1.09 12.55 -3.76
N PHE A 100 0.70 11.57 -4.56
CA PHE A 100 -0.23 10.52 -4.17
C PHE A 100 0.49 9.20 -3.90
N TYR A 101 1.25 8.71 -4.88
CA TYR A 101 1.94 7.44 -4.74
C TYR A 101 3.23 7.61 -3.93
N SER A 102 3.38 6.82 -2.87
CA SER A 102 4.59 6.80 -2.06
C SER A 102 4.99 5.39 -1.70
N ARG A 103 6.29 5.16 -1.50
CA ARG A 103 6.81 3.90 -0.97
C ARG A 103 6.14 3.50 0.35
N ASN A 104 5.93 4.46 1.24
CA ASN A 104 5.29 4.20 2.53
C ASN A 104 3.85 3.70 2.37
N ALA A 105 3.07 4.27 1.44
CA ALA A 105 1.72 3.79 1.16
C ALA A 105 1.73 2.35 0.59
N PHE A 106 2.69 2.03 -0.28
CA PHE A 106 2.90 0.67 -0.77
C PHE A 106 3.23 -0.30 0.36
N LEU A 107 4.21 0.01 1.21
CA LEU A 107 4.61 -0.86 2.31
C LEU A 107 3.49 -1.05 3.35
N ASN A 108 2.72 0.00 3.64
CA ASN A 108 1.51 -0.10 4.47
C ASN A 108 0.50 -1.09 3.85
N ALA A 109 0.27 -1.00 2.56
CA ALA A 109 -0.64 -1.89 1.86
C ALA A 109 -0.16 -3.34 1.87
N VAL A 110 1.14 -3.59 1.63
CA VAL A 110 1.78 -4.92 1.67
C VAL A 110 1.57 -5.61 3.01
N GLY A 111 1.54 -4.88 4.12
CA GLY A 111 1.26 -5.43 5.45
C GLY A 111 -0.08 -6.18 5.56
N SER A 112 -1.04 -5.89 4.67
CA SER A 112 -2.32 -6.62 4.58
C SER A 112 -2.25 -7.87 3.68
N TYR A 113 -1.14 -8.09 2.98
CA TYR A 113 -0.95 -9.19 2.02
C TYR A 113 0.36 -9.96 2.29
N PRO A 114 0.44 -10.71 3.41
CA PRO A 114 1.68 -11.37 3.84
C PRO A 114 2.19 -12.44 2.88
N GLY A 115 1.36 -12.87 1.92
CA GLY A 115 1.77 -13.79 0.86
C GLY A 115 2.45 -13.13 -0.34
N PHE A 116 2.39 -11.80 -0.46
CA PHE A 116 3.02 -11.07 -1.57
C PHE A 116 4.54 -11.17 -1.50
N ALA A 117 5.17 -11.54 -2.60
CA ALA A 117 6.61 -11.75 -2.70
C ALA A 117 7.18 -12.82 -1.73
N GLN A 118 6.35 -13.82 -1.38
CA GLN A 118 6.73 -14.94 -0.51
C GLN A 118 6.78 -16.27 -1.28
N GLY A 119 6.95 -16.25 -2.59
CA GLY A 119 6.83 -17.40 -3.49
C GLY A 119 7.96 -18.43 -3.44
N GLY A 120 8.85 -18.43 -2.45
CA GLY A 120 9.89 -19.44 -2.26
C GLY A 120 11.29 -18.86 -2.04
N SER A 121 12.07 -18.59 -3.08
CA SER A 121 13.42 -18.03 -2.95
C SER A 121 13.42 -16.49 -2.91
N SER A 122 14.56 -15.90 -2.50
CA SER A 122 14.78 -14.45 -2.62
C SER A 122 14.65 -13.96 -4.07
N ASP A 123 15.06 -14.78 -5.04
CA ASP A 123 14.95 -14.42 -6.45
C ASP A 123 13.49 -14.44 -6.93
N ASP A 124 12.68 -15.38 -6.44
CA ASP A 124 11.24 -15.40 -6.76
C ASP A 124 10.53 -14.17 -6.17
N SER A 125 10.89 -13.77 -4.95
CA SER A 125 10.40 -12.55 -4.32
C SER A 125 10.74 -11.31 -5.14
N LYS A 126 11.99 -11.21 -5.62
CA LYS A 126 12.43 -10.10 -6.47
C LYS A 126 11.73 -10.09 -7.83
N ARG A 127 11.52 -11.26 -8.44
CA ARG A 127 10.76 -11.37 -9.70
C ARG A 127 9.32 -10.93 -9.53
N GLU A 128 8.66 -11.34 -8.45
CA GLU A 128 7.28 -10.94 -8.19
C GLU A 128 7.17 -9.42 -7.96
N ILE A 129 8.08 -8.83 -7.19
CA ILE A 129 8.16 -7.39 -7.00
C ILE A 129 8.42 -6.67 -8.34
N ALA A 130 9.39 -7.13 -9.13
CA ALA A 130 9.68 -6.57 -10.45
C ALA A 130 8.45 -6.63 -11.36
N ALA A 131 7.73 -7.75 -11.37
CA ALA A 131 6.53 -7.92 -12.17
C ALA A 131 5.39 -6.98 -11.74
N PHE A 132 5.12 -6.90 -10.43
CA PHE A 132 4.11 -5.97 -9.91
C PHE A 132 4.41 -4.53 -10.30
N PHE A 133 5.64 -4.07 -10.10
CA PHE A 133 6.04 -2.71 -10.44
C PHE A 133 6.09 -2.47 -11.95
N ALA A 134 6.45 -3.46 -12.77
CA ALA A 134 6.39 -3.34 -14.23
C ALA A 134 4.97 -3.07 -14.73
N HIS A 135 4.00 -3.83 -14.22
CA HIS A 135 2.61 -3.61 -14.56
C HIS A 135 2.09 -2.26 -14.04
N ALA A 136 2.36 -1.93 -12.76
CA ALA A 136 1.94 -0.67 -12.18
C ALA A 136 2.53 0.55 -12.91
N THR A 137 3.80 0.45 -13.32
CA THR A 137 4.49 1.50 -14.09
C THR A 137 3.85 1.68 -15.47
N HIS A 138 3.57 0.59 -16.16
CA HIS A 138 2.88 0.60 -17.45
C HIS A 138 1.48 1.20 -17.36
N GLU A 139 0.65 0.72 -16.43
CA GLU A 139 -0.75 1.13 -16.27
C GLU A 139 -0.89 2.61 -15.90
N THR A 140 0.07 3.16 -15.17
CA THR A 140 0.00 4.52 -14.63
C THR A 140 0.94 5.53 -15.31
N GLY A 141 1.72 5.11 -16.30
CA GLY A 141 2.76 5.97 -16.87
C GLY A 141 3.78 6.41 -15.81
N HIS A 142 4.46 5.45 -15.18
CA HIS A 142 5.45 5.68 -14.12
C HIS A 142 4.85 6.33 -12.85
N PHE A 143 3.65 5.89 -12.46
CA PHE A 143 2.90 6.48 -11.33
C PHE A 143 2.48 7.93 -11.54
N CYS A 144 2.31 8.34 -12.80
CA CYS A 144 1.78 9.66 -13.16
C CYS A 144 0.28 9.76 -12.95
N TYR A 145 -0.47 8.77 -13.45
CA TYR A 145 -1.94 8.79 -13.43
C TYR A 145 -2.49 8.01 -12.24
N ILE A 146 -3.42 8.63 -11.51
CA ILE A 146 -4.16 7.97 -10.42
C ILE A 146 -5.40 7.25 -10.99
N SER A 147 -6.03 7.86 -11.97
CA SER A 147 -7.24 7.35 -12.62
C SER A 147 -7.07 7.31 -14.13
N GLU A 148 -7.86 6.46 -14.77
CA GLU A 148 -8.00 6.40 -16.23
C GLU A 148 -8.28 7.78 -16.83
N ILE A 149 -7.62 8.12 -17.93
CA ILE A 149 -7.75 9.43 -18.60
C ILE A 149 -9.15 9.60 -19.17
N ASN A 150 -9.66 8.58 -19.87
CA ASN A 150 -11.03 8.60 -20.40
C ASN A 150 -11.99 8.01 -19.37
N LYS A 151 -12.78 8.88 -18.73
CA LYS A 151 -13.76 8.53 -17.70
C LYS A 151 -15.19 8.40 -18.24
N ASP A 152 -15.39 8.26 -19.54
CA ASP A 152 -16.73 8.20 -20.13
C ASP A 152 -17.39 6.85 -19.95
N ASN A 153 -16.63 5.77 -19.98
CA ASN A 153 -17.15 4.42 -19.79
C ASN A 153 -17.55 4.17 -18.32
N VAL A 154 -18.72 3.56 -18.13
CA VAL A 154 -19.26 3.26 -16.80
C VAL A 154 -18.60 2.04 -16.17
N TYR A 155 -18.11 1.09 -16.98
CA TYR A 155 -17.54 -0.19 -16.54
C TYR A 155 -18.46 -0.94 -15.58
N CYS A 156 -19.73 -1.04 -15.96
CA CYS A 156 -20.77 -1.76 -15.22
C CYS A 156 -21.20 -2.99 -15.99
N ASP A 157 -21.05 -4.15 -15.38
CA ASP A 157 -21.63 -5.40 -15.89
C ASP A 157 -22.79 -5.83 -14.96
N PRO A 158 -24.05 -5.69 -15.38
CA PRO A 158 -25.22 -6.02 -14.57
C PRO A 158 -25.42 -7.53 -14.36
N SER A 159 -24.69 -8.38 -15.08
CA SER A 159 -24.74 -9.83 -14.89
C SER A 159 -24.14 -10.28 -13.55
N PHE A 160 -23.27 -9.46 -12.97
CA PHE A 160 -22.70 -9.67 -11.63
C PHE A 160 -23.66 -9.20 -10.53
N THR A 161 -24.74 -9.92 -10.33
CA THR A 161 -25.83 -9.57 -9.39
C THR A 161 -25.38 -9.48 -7.93
N GLN A 162 -24.29 -10.15 -7.56
CA GLN A 162 -23.68 -10.04 -6.23
C GLN A 162 -23.04 -8.66 -6.00
N TRP A 163 -22.61 -8.01 -7.07
CA TRP A 163 -21.96 -6.70 -7.06
C TRP A 163 -22.69 -5.71 -7.97
N PRO A 164 -23.95 -5.35 -7.62
CA PRO A 164 -24.76 -4.48 -8.47
C PRO A 164 -24.16 -3.08 -8.56
N CYS A 165 -24.25 -2.48 -9.74
CA CYS A 165 -23.75 -1.12 -9.92
C CYS A 165 -24.59 -0.13 -9.13
N ALA A 166 -23.94 0.74 -8.37
CA ALA A 166 -24.63 1.82 -7.69
C ALA A 166 -24.98 2.96 -8.66
N ALA A 167 -26.14 3.57 -8.47
CA ALA A 167 -26.63 4.62 -9.34
C ALA A 167 -25.66 5.82 -9.37
N GLY A 168 -25.31 6.28 -10.57
CA GLY A 168 -24.41 7.42 -10.78
C GLY A 168 -22.93 7.11 -10.63
N GLN A 169 -22.56 5.90 -10.23
CA GLN A 169 -21.14 5.52 -10.11
C GLN A 169 -20.56 4.99 -11.40
N LYS A 170 -19.25 5.21 -11.57
CA LYS A 170 -18.45 4.67 -12.68
C LYS A 170 -17.24 3.93 -12.13
N TYR A 171 -17.02 2.74 -12.67
CA TYR A 171 -15.96 1.81 -12.21
C TYR A 171 -14.78 1.75 -13.18
N TYR A 172 -14.38 2.92 -13.69
CA TYR A 172 -13.21 3.08 -14.55
C TYR A 172 -11.91 2.81 -13.77
N GLY A 173 -10.81 2.63 -14.49
CA GLY A 173 -9.50 2.29 -13.95
C GLY A 173 -8.99 3.28 -12.90
N ARG A 174 -8.57 2.79 -11.72
CA ARG A 174 -7.96 3.59 -10.66
C ARG A 174 -6.85 2.82 -9.96
N GLY A 175 -5.88 3.57 -9.44
CA GLY A 175 -4.77 3.03 -8.66
C GLY A 175 -3.69 2.35 -9.51
N PRO A 176 -2.69 1.71 -8.88
CA PRO A 176 -1.49 1.22 -9.55
C PRO A 176 -1.72 0.20 -10.66
N LEU A 177 -2.73 -0.65 -10.56
CA LEU A 177 -3.10 -1.63 -11.58
C LEU A 177 -4.39 -1.28 -12.32
N GLN A 178 -4.87 -0.03 -12.23
CA GLN A 178 -6.05 0.48 -12.93
C GLN A 178 -7.25 -0.49 -12.83
N ILE A 179 -7.54 -0.95 -11.59
CA ILE A 179 -8.69 -1.85 -11.38
C ILE A 179 -9.97 -1.20 -11.91
N SER A 180 -10.75 -1.95 -12.67
CA SER A 180 -11.98 -1.49 -13.29
C SER A 180 -13.08 -2.52 -13.13
N TRP A 181 -14.34 -2.14 -13.45
CA TRP A 181 -15.55 -2.91 -13.36
C TRP A 181 -16.11 -3.13 -11.95
N ASN A 182 -17.43 -3.10 -11.83
CA ASN A 182 -18.14 -3.33 -10.57
C ASN A 182 -17.77 -4.65 -9.89
N TYR A 183 -17.55 -5.71 -10.65
CA TYR A 183 -17.18 -7.03 -10.14
C TYR A 183 -15.74 -7.12 -9.59
N ASN A 184 -14.90 -6.12 -9.80
CA ASN A 184 -13.61 -5.95 -9.10
C ASN A 184 -13.74 -4.97 -7.93
N TYR A 185 -14.42 -3.84 -8.11
CA TYR A 185 -14.59 -2.84 -7.04
C TYR A 185 -15.39 -3.37 -5.85
N GLY A 186 -16.47 -4.13 -6.09
CA GLY A 186 -17.28 -4.71 -5.03
C GLY A 186 -16.49 -5.61 -4.08
N PRO A 187 -15.90 -6.72 -4.58
CA PRO A 187 -15.15 -7.63 -3.72
C PRO A 187 -13.86 -7.02 -3.16
N ALA A 188 -13.18 -6.13 -3.91
CA ALA A 188 -12.02 -5.38 -3.38
C ALA A 188 -12.45 -4.51 -2.20
N GLY A 189 -13.55 -3.75 -2.34
CA GLY A 189 -14.08 -2.92 -1.26
C GLY A 189 -14.43 -3.73 -0.02
N GLN A 190 -15.10 -4.87 -0.18
CA GLN A 190 -15.42 -5.77 0.92
C GLN A 190 -14.15 -6.30 1.62
N SER A 191 -13.15 -6.71 0.85
CA SER A 191 -11.90 -7.27 1.40
C SER A 191 -11.04 -6.22 2.12
N ILE A 192 -11.00 -5.00 1.61
CA ILE A 192 -10.14 -3.92 2.10
C ILE A 192 -10.81 -3.10 3.21
N GLY A 193 -12.15 -3.07 3.21
CA GLY A 193 -12.95 -2.32 4.19
C GLY A 193 -13.35 -0.92 3.73
N PHE A 194 -13.63 -0.73 2.43
CA PHE A 194 -14.22 0.49 1.90
C PHE A 194 -15.46 0.18 1.04
N ASP A 195 -16.31 1.18 0.82
CA ASP A 195 -17.48 1.03 -0.07
C ASP A 195 -17.06 1.08 -1.53
N GLY A 196 -16.67 -0.08 -2.10
CA GLY A 196 -16.19 -0.18 -3.48
C GLY A 196 -17.26 0.12 -4.53
N LEU A 197 -18.53 -0.08 -4.23
CA LEU A 197 -19.62 0.16 -5.17
C LEU A 197 -20.21 1.57 -5.05
N GLY A 198 -20.43 2.07 -3.82
CA GLY A 198 -20.99 3.40 -3.59
C GLY A 198 -19.96 4.52 -3.63
N ASN A 199 -18.70 4.24 -3.35
CA ASN A 199 -17.59 5.20 -3.39
C ASN A 199 -16.32 4.59 -4.04
N PRO A 200 -16.33 4.27 -5.34
CA PRO A 200 -15.16 3.75 -6.04
C PRO A 200 -13.98 4.76 -6.06
N ASP A 201 -14.25 6.05 -5.92
CA ASP A 201 -13.23 7.10 -5.89
C ASP A 201 -12.32 7.02 -4.66
N ALA A 202 -12.67 6.28 -3.60
CA ALA A 202 -11.78 6.01 -2.48
C ALA A 202 -10.40 5.48 -2.94
N VAL A 203 -10.36 4.69 -4.03
CA VAL A 203 -9.11 4.18 -4.64
C VAL A 203 -8.24 5.31 -5.23
N ALA A 204 -8.85 6.44 -5.62
CA ALA A 204 -8.13 7.59 -6.15
C ALA A 204 -7.88 8.70 -5.09
N GLN A 205 -8.41 8.53 -3.88
CA GLN A 205 -8.32 9.53 -2.80
C GLN A 205 -7.37 9.11 -1.67
N ASP A 206 -7.19 7.80 -1.47
CA ASP A 206 -6.31 7.25 -0.45
C ASP A 206 -5.23 6.36 -1.09
N PRO A 207 -3.94 6.72 -1.01
CA PRO A 207 -2.87 5.96 -1.62
C PRO A 207 -2.68 4.56 -1.01
N VAL A 208 -3.04 4.35 0.26
CA VAL A 208 -2.98 3.02 0.89
C VAL A 208 -4.11 2.14 0.34
N ILE A 209 -5.33 2.67 0.19
CA ILE A 209 -6.44 1.96 -0.45
C ILE A 209 -6.09 1.65 -1.91
N ALA A 210 -5.45 2.59 -2.64
CA ALA A 210 -5.01 2.38 -4.01
C ALA A 210 -4.06 1.17 -4.15
N PHE A 211 -3.02 1.11 -3.31
CA PHE A 211 -2.09 -0.03 -3.31
C PHE A 211 -2.75 -1.32 -2.78
N LYS A 212 -3.62 -1.24 -1.78
CA LYS A 212 -4.38 -2.41 -1.32
C LYS A 212 -5.28 -2.98 -2.41
N ALA A 213 -5.94 -2.15 -3.19
CA ALA A 213 -6.77 -2.58 -4.31
C ALA A 213 -5.94 -3.26 -5.41
N ALA A 214 -4.77 -2.72 -5.74
CA ALA A 214 -3.83 -3.33 -6.66
C ALA A 214 -3.30 -4.68 -6.14
N LEU A 215 -2.89 -4.76 -4.87
CA LEU A 215 -2.42 -5.99 -4.25
C LEU A 215 -3.53 -7.02 -4.08
N TRP A 216 -4.78 -6.58 -3.79
CA TRP A 216 -5.94 -7.47 -3.80
C TRP A 216 -6.11 -8.14 -5.16
N PHE A 217 -6.10 -7.34 -6.23
CA PHE A 217 -6.20 -7.87 -7.60
C PHE A 217 -5.04 -8.82 -7.92
N TRP A 218 -3.82 -8.40 -7.57
CA TRP A 218 -2.60 -9.20 -7.76
C TRP A 218 -2.70 -10.58 -7.12
N MET A 219 -2.99 -10.63 -5.84
CA MET A 219 -3.04 -11.88 -5.07
C MET A 219 -4.16 -12.83 -5.53
N ASN A 220 -5.27 -12.29 -6.02
CA ASN A 220 -6.39 -13.11 -6.47
C ASN A 220 -6.26 -13.59 -7.93
N ASN A 221 -5.56 -12.85 -8.81
CA ASN A 221 -5.57 -13.11 -10.25
C ASN A 221 -4.18 -13.37 -10.83
N VAL A 222 -3.11 -12.81 -10.23
CA VAL A 222 -1.77 -12.79 -10.86
C VAL A 222 -0.74 -13.62 -10.10
N HIS A 223 -0.70 -13.53 -8.77
CA HIS A 223 0.31 -14.19 -7.93
C HIS A 223 0.51 -15.67 -8.29
N ASN A 224 -0.57 -16.42 -8.42
CA ASN A 224 -0.53 -17.86 -8.67
C ASN A 224 -0.02 -18.26 -10.08
N VAL A 225 0.06 -17.31 -11.01
CA VAL A 225 0.58 -17.58 -12.36
C VAL A 225 2.04 -17.13 -12.53
N MET A 226 2.64 -16.48 -11.53
CA MET A 226 4.05 -16.08 -11.53
C MET A 226 5.02 -17.20 -11.92
N PRO A 227 4.87 -18.45 -11.42
CA PRO A 227 5.77 -19.55 -11.79
C PRO A 227 5.72 -19.94 -13.28
N GLN A 228 4.71 -19.51 -14.02
CA GLN A 228 4.57 -19.77 -15.47
C GLN A 228 5.37 -18.76 -16.31
N GLY A 229 5.91 -17.70 -15.70
CA GLY A 229 6.66 -16.63 -16.34
C GLY A 229 5.87 -15.33 -16.50
N PHE A 230 6.58 -14.25 -16.83
CA PHE A 230 6.00 -12.91 -16.89
C PHE A 230 4.87 -12.78 -17.92
N GLY A 231 4.95 -13.48 -19.05
CA GLY A 231 3.87 -13.51 -20.06
C GLY A 231 2.53 -14.00 -19.50
N ALA A 232 2.54 -14.92 -18.54
CA ALA A 232 1.31 -15.36 -17.87
C ALA A 232 0.69 -14.23 -17.00
N THR A 233 1.50 -13.36 -16.40
CA THR A 233 1.00 -12.21 -15.63
C THR A 233 0.35 -11.16 -16.55
N ILE A 234 0.93 -10.90 -17.73
CA ILE A 234 0.32 -10.05 -18.76
C ILE A 234 -1.05 -10.61 -19.15
N ARG A 235 -1.11 -11.92 -19.40
CA ARG A 235 -2.36 -12.61 -19.77
C ARG A 235 -3.43 -12.50 -18.68
N ALA A 236 -3.04 -12.56 -17.41
CA ALA A 236 -3.96 -12.45 -16.28
C ALA A 236 -4.51 -11.02 -16.10
N ILE A 237 -3.73 -9.99 -16.44
CA ILE A 237 -4.12 -8.59 -16.29
C ILE A 237 -4.92 -8.10 -17.50
N ASN A 238 -4.37 -8.24 -18.70
CA ASN A 238 -4.94 -7.65 -19.92
C ASN A 238 -4.80 -8.55 -21.17
N GLY A 239 -4.82 -9.86 -20.97
CA GLY A 239 -4.53 -10.85 -22.03
C GLY A 239 -5.43 -10.76 -23.27
N ALA A 240 -6.71 -10.42 -23.09
CA ALA A 240 -7.65 -10.29 -24.19
C ALA A 240 -7.25 -9.16 -25.16
N LEU A 241 -6.64 -8.10 -24.68
CA LEU A 241 -6.25 -6.94 -25.48
C LEU A 241 -4.79 -6.97 -25.94
N GLU A 242 -3.89 -7.65 -25.22
CA GLU A 242 -2.45 -7.56 -25.47
C GLU A 242 -1.82 -8.84 -26.01
N CYS A 243 -2.33 -10.03 -25.60
CA CYS A 243 -1.74 -11.31 -25.98
C CYS A 243 -2.11 -11.80 -27.36
N ASN A 244 -1.42 -12.85 -27.82
CA ASN A 244 -1.65 -13.52 -29.11
C ASN A 244 -1.51 -12.57 -30.32
N GLY A 245 -0.67 -11.56 -30.22
CA GLY A 245 -0.42 -10.59 -31.31
C GLY A 245 -1.45 -9.45 -31.39
N ASN A 246 -2.38 -9.32 -30.44
CA ASN A 246 -3.41 -8.28 -30.47
C ASN A 246 -2.81 -6.87 -30.24
N ASN A 247 -1.88 -6.71 -29.29
CA ASN A 247 -1.17 -5.45 -29.09
C ASN A 247 0.30 -5.69 -28.66
N PRO A 248 1.18 -6.03 -29.62
CA PRO A 248 2.58 -6.30 -29.30
C PRO A 248 3.32 -5.11 -28.69
N ALA A 249 2.93 -3.87 -28.99
CA ALA A 249 3.58 -2.68 -28.45
C ALA A 249 3.38 -2.57 -26.95
N GLN A 250 2.16 -2.73 -26.46
CA GLN A 250 1.84 -2.70 -25.03
C GLN A 250 2.48 -3.88 -24.28
N MET A 251 2.38 -5.09 -24.83
CA MET A 251 3.01 -6.27 -24.28
C MET A 251 4.53 -6.08 -24.14
N ASN A 252 5.20 -5.61 -25.19
CA ASN A 252 6.65 -5.42 -25.17
C ASN A 252 7.09 -4.31 -24.21
N ASP A 253 6.30 -3.27 -24.02
CA ASP A 253 6.57 -2.24 -23.02
C ASP A 253 6.58 -2.83 -21.60
N ARG A 254 5.58 -3.64 -21.26
CA ARG A 254 5.55 -4.37 -19.97
C ARG A 254 6.78 -5.27 -19.80
N VAL A 255 7.18 -5.99 -20.84
CA VAL A 255 8.35 -6.88 -20.82
C VAL A 255 9.63 -6.08 -20.60
N ALA A 256 9.79 -4.94 -21.29
CA ALA A 256 10.97 -4.08 -21.14
C ALA A 256 11.09 -3.53 -19.70
N LEU A 257 9.97 -3.05 -19.14
CA LEU A 257 9.91 -2.60 -17.74
C LEU A 257 10.25 -3.72 -16.75
N TYR A 258 9.72 -4.91 -16.96
CA TYR A 258 10.01 -6.06 -16.11
C TYR A 258 11.51 -6.44 -16.15
N GLN A 259 12.09 -6.53 -17.33
CA GLN A 259 13.52 -6.82 -17.48
C GLN A 259 14.40 -5.74 -16.84
N GLN A 260 14.04 -4.47 -17.01
CA GLN A 260 14.72 -3.36 -16.35
C GLN A 260 14.68 -3.48 -14.83
N PHE A 261 13.52 -3.80 -14.24
CA PHE A 261 13.39 -3.92 -12.79
C PHE A 261 14.06 -5.17 -12.25
N CYS A 262 14.02 -6.30 -12.97
CA CYS A 262 14.81 -7.47 -12.63
C CYS A 262 16.32 -7.15 -12.59
N GLN A 263 16.83 -6.41 -13.58
CA GLN A 263 18.22 -5.96 -13.60
C GLN A 263 18.55 -5.06 -12.39
N GLN A 264 17.68 -4.10 -12.06
CA GLN A 264 17.86 -3.22 -10.89
C GLN A 264 17.88 -3.99 -9.57
N LEU A 265 17.08 -5.04 -9.46
CA LEU A 265 17.00 -5.91 -8.27
C LEU A 265 18.05 -7.03 -8.27
N GLY A 266 18.88 -7.13 -9.32
CA GLY A 266 19.93 -8.13 -9.42
C GLY A 266 19.39 -9.55 -9.49
N VAL A 267 18.35 -9.78 -10.30
CA VAL A 267 17.74 -11.10 -10.53
C VAL A 267 17.54 -11.36 -12.01
N ASP A 268 17.69 -12.62 -12.41
CA ASP A 268 17.38 -13.06 -13.78
C ASP A 268 15.86 -13.01 -14.01
N PRO A 269 15.38 -12.42 -15.11
CA PRO A 269 13.94 -12.30 -15.39
C PRO A 269 13.25 -13.64 -15.67
N GLY A 270 14.00 -14.71 -15.89
CA GLY A 270 13.47 -16.02 -16.23
C GLY A 270 13.05 -16.15 -17.69
N SER A 271 12.25 -17.16 -17.95
CA SER A 271 11.71 -17.50 -19.29
C SER A 271 10.25 -17.10 -19.44
N ASN A 272 9.68 -17.29 -20.63
CA ASN A 272 8.27 -17.05 -20.94
C ASN A 272 7.83 -15.60 -20.63
N LEU A 273 8.58 -14.63 -21.16
CA LEU A 273 8.35 -13.22 -20.89
C LEU A 273 7.14 -12.64 -21.64
N THR A 274 6.77 -13.24 -22.76
CA THR A 274 5.71 -12.76 -23.66
C THR A 274 4.47 -13.66 -23.62
N CYS A 275 3.37 -13.20 -24.11
CA CYS A 275 2.14 -13.95 -24.27
C CYS A 275 1.57 -13.77 -25.70
#